data_88c1059d7713e390d039fb7f413bed22
#
_entry.id   88c1059d7713e390d039fb7f413bed22
#
_cell.length_a   1.000
_cell.length_b   1.000
_cell.length_c   1.000
_cell.angle_alpha   90.00
_cell.angle_beta   90.00
_cell.angle_gamma   90.00
#
_symmetry.space_group_name_H-M   'P 1'
#
loop_
_entity.id
_entity.type
_entity.pdbx_description
1 polymer ?
#
loop_
_entity_poly.entity_id
_entity_poly.type
_entity_poly.pdbx_seq_one_letter_code
_entity_poly.pdbx_strand_id
1 'polypeptide(L)'
;MMDSETKHIHIADYNYPLPSERIAKYPLKERDQSKLLLYRQGEVGEDVFENLSAYLPKGSLLVFNNTRVIQARIHFRKETGALIEVFLMEPAQPTDYERIFQATGHCAWLCMVGNLKKWKEGALTKLCTVKGKDVTLQAQLDRSRTAQLSGGTNYWVDFSWDDDSVAFAEILDAIGELPIPPYLNRETEETDKTTYQTVYSKIKGSVAAPTAGLHFTQKVLADIDAHGIDREEVTLHVGAGTFKPVKSEEIEGHAMHTEYIAVRRQTFEKLLAHDCHATAVGTTSVRTLESLYYMGVKLAMNPDAQEEDLHVNQWEPYDLPHNEEGLVIVGGKAVTAAEAIGHLLHWLDAAKLDVLHSSTQIIIAPGYTYKIVDKLITNFHQPQSTLLLLVSAFVKGDWHKIYDYALAHDFRFLSYGDSSLLIP
;
A
#
# COMPACT_ATOMS: atom_id res chain seq x y z
N MET A 1 3.30 -29.53 -5.42
CA MET A 1 3.53 -29.90 -4.02
C MET A 1 4.30 -28.82 -3.23
N MET A 2 4.51 -27.61 -3.77
CA MET A 2 5.02 -26.44 -2.98
C MET A 2 3.94 -25.75 -2.15
N ASP A 3 2.66 -26.01 -2.46
CA ASP A 3 1.53 -25.20 -1.99
C ASP A 3 1.14 -25.34 -0.52
N SER A 4 1.46 -26.45 0.14
CA SER A 4 1.05 -26.62 1.53
C SER A 4 2.05 -25.99 2.52
N GLU A 5 3.34 -25.93 2.21
CA GLU A 5 4.36 -25.44 3.15
C GLU A 5 4.26 -23.94 3.38
N THR A 6 4.00 -23.14 2.33
CA THR A 6 3.90 -21.68 2.47
C THR A 6 2.76 -21.26 3.39
N LYS A 7 1.59 -21.90 3.29
CA LYS A 7 0.43 -21.59 4.14
C LYS A 7 0.70 -21.85 5.63
N HIS A 8 1.55 -22.83 5.92
CA HIS A 8 1.92 -23.25 7.27
C HIS A 8 3.16 -22.55 7.84
N ILE A 9 3.63 -21.48 7.22
CA ILE A 9 4.72 -20.67 7.78
C ILE A 9 4.27 -20.12 9.13
N HIS A 10 5.07 -20.37 10.18
CA HIS A 10 4.88 -19.80 11.50
C HIS A 10 5.41 -18.37 11.52
N ILE A 11 4.53 -17.42 11.83
CA ILE A 11 4.91 -16.00 11.86
C ILE A 11 5.96 -15.70 12.93
N ALA A 12 6.04 -16.53 13.98
CA ALA A 12 7.03 -16.42 15.04
C ALA A 12 8.47 -16.61 14.53
N ASP A 13 8.68 -17.34 13.42
CA ASP A 13 9.99 -17.56 12.82
C ASP A 13 10.54 -16.27 12.17
N TYR A 14 9.68 -15.29 11.94
CA TYR A 14 9.99 -13.97 11.37
C TYR A 14 10.05 -12.90 12.46
N ASN A 15 10.58 -13.28 13.61
CA ASN A 15 10.78 -12.39 14.75
C ASN A 15 12.25 -11.96 14.84
N TYR A 16 12.47 -10.73 15.26
CA TYR A 16 13.80 -10.19 15.57
C TYR A 16 13.68 -9.15 16.69
N PRO A 17 14.72 -8.91 17.48
CA PRO A 17 14.69 -7.89 18.54
C PRO A 17 14.73 -6.51 17.91
N LEU A 18 13.61 -5.76 17.95
CA LEU A 18 13.54 -4.37 17.53
C LEU A 18 13.45 -3.46 18.77
N PRO A 19 14.57 -2.85 19.19
CA PRO A 19 14.57 -1.90 20.30
C PRO A 19 13.77 -0.64 19.94
N SER A 20 13.02 -0.10 20.90
CA SER A 20 12.16 1.08 20.67
C SER A 20 12.92 2.32 20.23
N GLU A 21 14.18 2.45 20.66
CA GLU A 21 15.10 3.53 20.28
C GLU A 21 15.53 3.47 18.82
N ARG A 22 15.39 2.32 18.16
CA ARG A 22 15.65 2.16 16.73
C ARG A 22 14.48 2.61 15.87
N ILE A 23 13.29 2.76 16.43
CA ILE A 23 12.11 3.23 15.71
C ILE A 23 12.19 4.75 15.56
N ALA A 24 12.39 5.21 14.32
CA ALA A 24 12.44 6.63 14.01
C ALA A 24 11.06 7.26 14.13
N LYS A 25 10.86 8.14 15.11
CA LYS A 25 9.59 8.84 15.34
C LYS A 25 9.35 10.01 14.40
N TYR A 26 10.42 10.56 13.84
CA TYR A 26 10.43 11.72 12.94
C TYR A 26 11.38 11.48 11.75
N PRO A 27 11.10 12.07 10.59
CA PRO A 27 12.03 12.03 9.47
C PRO A 27 13.29 12.84 9.77
N LEU A 28 14.35 12.59 9.01
CA LEU A 28 15.49 13.50 8.96
C LEU A 28 15.06 14.83 8.34
N LYS A 29 15.78 15.91 8.68
CA LYS A 29 15.57 17.22 8.07
C LYS A 29 15.77 17.15 6.54
N GLU A 30 16.86 16.52 6.13
CA GLU A 30 17.14 16.18 4.73
C GLU A 30 16.84 14.70 4.56
N ARG A 31 15.75 14.37 3.86
CA ARG A 31 15.22 12.98 3.76
C ARG A 31 16.17 12.03 3.06
N ASP A 32 16.90 12.53 2.06
CA ASP A 32 17.87 11.79 1.24
C ASP A 32 19.21 11.54 1.95
N GLN A 33 19.40 12.11 3.15
CA GLN A 33 20.54 11.81 4.03
C GLN A 33 20.29 10.58 4.93
N SER A 34 19.18 9.87 4.75
CA SER A 34 18.98 8.58 5.40
C SER A 34 20.00 7.56 4.89
N LYS A 35 20.38 6.60 5.75
CA LYS A 35 21.22 5.49 5.32
C LYS A 35 20.51 4.63 4.27
N LEU A 36 21.30 4.08 3.36
CA LEU A 36 20.88 3.10 2.37
C LEU A 36 21.63 1.80 2.61
N LEU A 37 20.97 0.77 3.10
CA LEU A 37 21.53 -0.57 3.13
C LEU A 37 21.52 -1.13 1.70
N LEU A 38 22.63 -1.68 1.27
CA LEU A 38 22.81 -2.31 -0.04
C LEU A 38 22.94 -3.81 0.15
N TYR A 39 21.99 -4.59 -0.40
CA TYR A 39 22.10 -6.03 -0.47
C TYR A 39 22.21 -6.43 -1.95
N ARG A 40 23.30 -7.07 -2.32
CA ARG A 40 23.54 -7.55 -3.66
C ARG A 40 24.15 -8.96 -3.62
N GLN A 41 23.45 -9.93 -4.19
CA GLN A 41 23.94 -11.32 -4.36
C GLN A 41 24.54 -11.90 -3.07
N GLY A 42 23.88 -11.70 -1.94
CA GLY A 42 24.34 -12.19 -0.64
C GLY A 42 25.31 -11.30 0.11
N GLU A 43 25.83 -10.21 -0.49
CA GLU A 43 26.70 -9.25 0.19
C GLU A 43 25.90 -8.06 0.72
N VAL A 44 26.26 -7.59 1.92
CA VAL A 44 25.63 -6.43 2.57
C VAL A 44 26.65 -5.30 2.69
N GLY A 45 26.23 -4.10 2.29
CA GLY A 45 26.99 -2.85 2.43
C GLY A 45 26.06 -1.70 2.80
N GLU A 46 26.62 -0.50 2.90
CA GLU A 46 25.84 0.71 3.19
C GLU A 46 26.36 1.93 2.44
N ASP A 47 25.47 2.86 2.20
CA ASP A 47 25.73 4.19 1.66
C ASP A 47 24.65 5.16 2.20
N VAL A 48 24.55 6.34 1.61
CA VAL A 48 23.50 7.33 1.86
C VAL A 48 22.50 7.29 0.71
N PHE A 49 21.21 7.50 1.01
CA PHE A 49 20.14 7.37 0.03
C PHE A 49 20.28 8.32 -1.17
N GLU A 50 20.89 9.49 -1.00
CA GLU A 50 21.14 10.43 -2.09
C GLU A 50 21.97 9.83 -3.24
N ASN A 51 22.76 8.79 -2.98
CA ASN A 51 23.59 8.09 -3.96
C ASN A 51 22.86 6.93 -4.67
N LEU A 52 21.54 6.77 -4.47
CA LEU A 52 20.74 5.64 -4.98
C LEU A 52 20.96 5.39 -6.48
N SER A 53 21.00 6.45 -7.30
CA SER A 53 21.13 6.35 -8.75
C SER A 53 22.40 5.61 -9.22
N ALA A 54 23.49 5.68 -8.43
CA ALA A 54 24.75 5.00 -8.72
C ALA A 54 24.66 3.46 -8.64
N TYR A 55 23.63 2.94 -7.96
CA TYR A 55 23.43 1.51 -7.75
C TYR A 55 22.38 0.88 -8.69
N LEU A 56 21.68 1.70 -9.47
CA LEU A 56 20.69 1.26 -10.42
C LEU A 56 21.25 1.27 -11.85
N PRO A 57 21.08 0.20 -12.64
CA PRO A 57 21.54 0.17 -14.01
C PRO A 57 20.85 1.24 -14.87
N LYS A 58 21.61 1.86 -15.79
CA LYS A 58 21.05 2.73 -16.81
C LYS A 58 20.02 1.95 -17.64
N GLY A 59 18.89 2.58 -17.94
CA GLY A 59 17.79 1.96 -18.69
C GLY A 59 16.92 1.03 -17.82
N SER A 60 17.08 1.01 -16.49
CA SER A 60 16.12 0.33 -15.61
C SER A 60 14.83 1.14 -15.45
N LEU A 61 13.75 0.46 -15.08
CA LEU A 61 12.45 1.06 -14.79
C LEU A 61 12.22 1.11 -13.29
N LEU A 62 11.98 2.30 -12.74
CA LEU A 62 11.65 2.53 -11.33
C LEU A 62 10.16 2.82 -11.20
N VAL A 63 9.45 2.04 -10.38
CA VAL A 63 7.99 2.14 -10.24
C VAL A 63 7.60 2.57 -8.83
N PHE A 64 6.81 3.63 -8.74
CA PHE A 64 6.38 4.28 -7.51
C PHE A 64 4.88 4.14 -7.27
N ASN A 65 4.45 4.04 -6.02
CA ASN A 65 3.06 4.25 -5.64
C ASN A 65 2.81 5.76 -5.42
N ASN A 66 1.96 6.38 -6.24
CA ASN A 66 1.72 7.82 -6.27
C ASN A 66 0.57 8.28 -5.36
N THR A 67 0.08 7.42 -4.47
CA THR A 67 -1.02 7.79 -3.58
C THR A 67 -0.62 8.85 -2.56
N ARG A 68 -1.60 9.68 -2.22
CA ARG A 68 -1.50 10.72 -1.19
C ARG A 68 -2.33 10.34 0.03
N VAL A 69 -1.73 10.43 1.21
CA VAL A 69 -2.44 10.16 2.47
C VAL A 69 -3.49 11.23 2.71
N ILE A 70 -4.68 10.77 3.09
CA ILE A 70 -5.80 11.63 3.45
C ILE A 70 -5.89 11.83 4.96
N GLN A 71 -6.54 12.89 5.40
CA GLN A 71 -6.83 13.16 6.80
C GLN A 71 -8.02 12.31 7.26
N ALA A 72 -7.82 10.99 7.35
CA ALA A 72 -8.87 9.99 7.50
C ALA A 72 -9.46 9.87 8.90
N ARG A 73 -8.95 10.59 9.91
CA ARG A 73 -9.47 10.57 11.28
C ARG A 73 -10.32 11.80 11.55
N ILE A 74 -11.58 11.59 11.96
CA ILE A 74 -12.50 12.65 12.34
C ILE A 74 -12.88 12.47 13.81
N HIS A 75 -12.66 13.48 14.62
CA HIS A 75 -13.06 13.51 16.01
C HIS A 75 -14.37 14.27 16.19
N PHE A 76 -15.37 13.58 16.74
CA PHE A 76 -16.64 14.17 17.15
C PHE A 76 -16.73 14.25 18.67
N ARG A 77 -17.27 15.36 19.18
CA ARG A 77 -17.52 15.52 20.61
C ARG A 77 -19.03 15.58 20.86
N LYS A 78 -19.52 14.61 21.63
CA LYS A 78 -20.93 14.61 22.04
C LYS A 78 -21.21 15.72 23.08
N GLU A 79 -22.47 16.11 23.24
CA GLU A 79 -22.91 17.05 24.30
C GLU A 79 -22.50 16.56 25.70
N THR A 80 -22.45 15.26 25.91
CA THR A 80 -21.97 14.64 27.16
C THR A 80 -20.46 14.77 27.37
N GLY A 81 -19.73 15.41 26.46
CA GLY A 81 -18.27 15.55 26.48
C GLY A 81 -17.50 14.34 25.92
N ALA A 82 -18.18 13.23 25.64
CA ALA A 82 -17.50 12.02 25.12
C ALA A 82 -16.91 12.27 23.73
N LEU A 83 -15.63 11.94 23.57
CA LEU A 83 -14.92 11.96 22.28
C LEU A 83 -15.15 10.63 21.55
N ILE A 84 -15.61 10.72 20.30
CA ILE A 84 -15.77 9.60 19.37
C ILE A 84 -14.83 9.84 18.20
N GLU A 85 -13.95 8.89 17.92
CA GLU A 85 -13.10 8.88 16.73
C GLU A 85 -13.78 8.06 15.64
N VAL A 86 -13.94 8.64 14.46
CA VAL A 86 -14.39 7.93 13.26
C VAL A 86 -13.21 7.91 12.28
N PHE A 87 -12.70 6.72 12.01
CA PHE A 87 -11.54 6.49 11.16
C PHE A 87 -11.97 5.85 9.84
N LEU A 88 -11.85 6.60 8.75
CA LEU A 88 -12.22 6.17 7.40
C LEU A 88 -11.28 5.05 6.94
N MET A 89 -11.85 3.93 6.48
CA MET A 89 -11.10 2.75 6.04
C MET A 89 -11.22 2.53 4.54
N GLU A 90 -12.47 2.39 4.07
CA GLU A 90 -12.79 2.06 2.69
C GLU A 90 -14.05 2.82 2.24
N PRO A 91 -14.09 3.30 0.99
CA PRO A 91 -15.31 3.84 0.40
C PRO A 91 -16.43 2.81 0.39
N ALA A 92 -17.63 3.21 0.79
CA ALA A 92 -18.80 2.32 0.77
C ALA A 92 -19.87 2.79 -0.22
N GLN A 93 -20.10 4.11 -0.33
CA GLN A 93 -21.03 4.68 -1.28
C GLN A 93 -20.72 6.15 -1.58
N PRO A 94 -20.32 6.47 -2.84
CA PRO A 94 -19.89 5.53 -3.89
C PRO A 94 -18.63 4.74 -3.48
N THR A 95 -18.40 3.59 -4.12
CA THR A 95 -17.25 2.72 -3.83
C THR A 95 -15.95 3.19 -4.48
N ASP A 96 -16.04 4.08 -5.45
CA ASP A 96 -14.89 4.65 -6.14
C ASP A 96 -14.26 5.79 -5.33
N TYR A 97 -12.93 5.75 -5.16
CA TYR A 97 -12.17 6.73 -4.36
C TYR A 97 -12.24 8.16 -4.92
N GLU A 98 -12.17 8.37 -6.23
CA GLU A 98 -12.27 9.70 -6.80
C GLU A 98 -13.68 10.28 -6.60
N ARG A 99 -14.69 9.47 -6.88
CA ARG A 99 -16.10 9.89 -6.75
C ARG A 99 -16.48 10.21 -5.32
N ILE A 100 -16.04 9.40 -4.34
CA ILE A 100 -16.42 9.63 -2.95
C ILE A 100 -15.78 10.90 -2.39
N PHE A 101 -14.54 11.23 -2.80
CA PHE A 101 -13.92 12.50 -2.40
C PHE A 101 -14.57 13.74 -3.03
N GLN A 102 -15.16 13.56 -4.21
CA GLN A 102 -15.89 14.62 -4.90
C GLN A 102 -17.39 14.64 -4.56
N ALA A 103 -17.86 13.69 -3.77
CA ALA A 103 -19.25 13.64 -3.35
C ALA A 103 -19.64 14.93 -2.62
N THR A 104 -20.86 15.43 -2.89
CA THR A 104 -21.46 16.60 -2.27
C THR A 104 -22.73 16.23 -1.53
N GLY A 105 -22.95 16.83 -0.37
CA GLY A 105 -24.12 16.61 0.48
C GLY A 105 -24.15 15.27 1.22
N HIS A 106 -23.69 14.19 0.63
CA HIS A 106 -23.74 12.84 1.25
C HIS A 106 -22.68 11.88 0.70
N CYS A 107 -22.14 11.00 1.57
CA CYS A 107 -21.40 9.80 1.21
C CYS A 107 -21.40 8.79 2.35
N ALA A 108 -20.95 7.55 2.10
CA ALA A 108 -20.81 6.52 3.13
C ALA A 108 -19.45 5.84 3.09
N TRP A 109 -18.92 5.52 4.26
CA TRP A 109 -17.64 4.86 4.44
C TRP A 109 -17.74 3.66 5.38
N LEU A 110 -16.91 2.65 5.16
CA LEU A 110 -16.56 1.67 6.18
C LEU A 110 -15.52 2.30 7.10
N CYS A 111 -15.81 2.36 8.38
CA CYS A 111 -15.01 3.06 9.38
C CYS A 111 -14.66 2.16 10.57
N MET A 112 -13.49 2.36 11.15
CA MET A 112 -13.26 1.99 12.54
C MET A 112 -13.79 3.10 13.43
N VAL A 113 -14.35 2.73 14.59
CA VAL A 113 -14.93 3.69 15.53
C VAL A 113 -14.33 3.52 16.91
N GLY A 114 -13.59 4.54 17.36
CA GLY A 114 -13.09 4.65 18.71
C GLY A 114 -14.20 5.07 19.69
N ASN A 115 -14.21 4.50 20.91
CA ASN A 115 -15.25 4.74 21.92
C ASN A 115 -16.69 4.41 21.45
N LEU A 116 -16.88 3.45 20.56
CA LEU A 116 -18.17 3.05 20.00
C LEU A 116 -19.25 2.84 21.08
N LYS A 117 -18.87 2.32 22.25
CA LYS A 117 -19.79 2.12 23.38
C LYS A 117 -20.49 3.41 23.85
N LYS A 118 -19.89 4.56 23.54
CA LYS A 118 -20.46 5.89 23.82
C LYS A 118 -21.35 6.42 22.68
N TRP A 119 -21.30 5.80 21.51
CA TRP A 119 -22.15 6.12 20.34
C TRP A 119 -23.28 5.09 20.21
N LYS A 120 -24.27 5.18 21.09
CA LYS A 120 -25.39 4.22 21.09
C LYS A 120 -26.44 4.55 20.03
N GLU A 121 -26.84 5.83 19.95
CA GLU A 121 -27.92 6.33 19.10
C GLU A 121 -27.64 7.77 18.65
N GLY A 122 -28.34 8.21 17.60
CA GLY A 122 -28.28 9.56 17.07
C GLY A 122 -27.09 9.82 16.18
N ALA A 123 -27.18 10.91 15.43
CA ALA A 123 -26.09 11.42 14.62
C ALA A 123 -25.04 12.11 15.51
N LEU A 124 -23.78 11.99 15.11
CA LEU A 124 -22.73 12.85 15.61
C LEU A 124 -22.66 14.09 14.73
N THR A 125 -22.50 15.26 15.30
CA THR A 125 -22.47 16.53 14.58
C THR A 125 -21.17 17.27 14.85
N LYS A 126 -20.60 17.86 13.82
CA LYS A 126 -19.41 18.72 13.93
C LYS A 126 -19.55 19.92 13.00
N LEU A 127 -19.46 21.13 13.56
CA LEU A 127 -19.35 22.36 12.81
C LEU A 127 -17.90 22.52 12.32
N CYS A 128 -17.73 22.88 11.07
CA CYS A 128 -16.43 23.15 10.47
C CYS A 128 -16.53 24.35 9.52
N THR A 129 -15.43 25.06 9.34
CA THR A 129 -15.33 26.14 8.36
C THR A 129 -14.53 25.67 7.15
N VAL A 130 -15.18 25.58 5.99
CA VAL A 130 -14.59 25.14 4.72
C VAL A 130 -14.57 26.33 3.77
N LYS A 131 -13.38 26.77 3.35
CA LYS A 131 -13.21 27.93 2.44
C LYS A 131 -13.99 29.20 2.88
N GLY A 132 -14.06 29.44 4.19
CA GLY A 132 -14.74 30.60 4.77
C GLY A 132 -16.25 30.44 4.92
N LYS A 133 -16.83 29.28 4.66
CA LYS A 133 -18.22 28.93 4.90
C LYS A 133 -18.33 27.97 6.08
N ASP A 134 -19.31 28.19 6.94
CA ASP A 134 -19.65 27.28 8.01
C ASP A 134 -20.47 26.10 7.45
N VAL A 135 -20.02 24.89 7.71
CA VAL A 135 -20.64 23.64 7.25
C VAL A 135 -20.85 22.73 8.44
N THR A 136 -22.02 22.15 8.54
CA THR A 136 -22.36 21.20 9.60
C THR A 136 -22.25 19.77 9.07
N LEU A 137 -21.19 19.06 9.43
CA LEU A 137 -21.03 17.64 9.12
C LEU A 137 -21.79 16.79 10.15
N GLN A 138 -22.57 15.83 9.65
CA GLN A 138 -23.22 14.80 10.46
C GLN A 138 -22.65 13.43 10.08
N ALA A 139 -22.49 12.54 11.08
CA ALA A 139 -22.14 11.15 10.90
C ALA A 139 -23.17 10.26 11.56
N GLN A 140 -23.72 9.31 10.83
CA GLN A 140 -24.75 8.36 11.30
C GLN A 140 -24.25 6.93 11.15
N LEU A 141 -24.30 6.17 12.25
CA LEU A 141 -23.95 4.75 12.23
C LEU A 141 -25.14 3.93 11.69
N ASP A 142 -24.95 3.29 10.55
CA ASP A 142 -25.92 2.32 10.00
C ASP A 142 -25.64 0.92 10.55
N ARG A 143 -26.39 0.54 11.58
CA ARG A 143 -26.25 -0.77 12.23
C ARG A 143 -26.77 -1.91 11.38
N SER A 144 -27.75 -1.66 10.50
CA SER A 144 -28.34 -2.69 9.66
C SER A 144 -27.38 -3.12 8.55
N ARG A 145 -26.75 -2.17 7.88
CA ARG A 145 -25.71 -2.44 6.89
C ARG A 145 -24.44 -2.98 7.55
N THR A 146 -24.06 -2.46 8.71
CA THR A 146 -22.94 -2.98 9.50
C THR A 146 -23.12 -4.46 9.84
N ALA A 147 -24.33 -4.90 10.21
CA ALA A 147 -24.64 -6.30 10.52
C ALA A 147 -24.54 -7.24 9.31
N GLN A 148 -24.56 -6.70 8.08
CA GLN A 148 -24.41 -7.46 6.84
C GLN A 148 -22.94 -7.63 6.42
N LEU A 149 -22.01 -6.90 7.06
CA LEU A 149 -20.59 -7.03 6.78
C LEU A 149 -20.07 -8.35 7.36
N SER A 150 -19.43 -9.16 6.54
CA SER A 150 -18.81 -10.42 6.96
C SER A 150 -17.58 -10.16 7.81
N GLY A 151 -17.67 -10.44 9.10
CA GLY A 151 -16.57 -10.61 10.06
C GLY A 151 -15.57 -9.46 10.13
N GLY A 152 -15.86 -8.38 10.89
CA GLY A 152 -14.89 -7.31 11.00
C GLY A 152 -15.15 -6.32 12.13
N THR A 153 -14.15 -5.46 12.35
CA THR A 153 -14.21 -4.32 13.27
C THR A 153 -14.65 -3.03 12.56
N ASN A 154 -15.12 -3.13 11.31
CA ASN A 154 -15.55 -1.99 10.52
C ASN A 154 -17.07 -1.77 10.65
N TYR A 155 -17.45 -0.50 10.60
CA TYR A 155 -18.80 -0.05 10.76
C TYR A 155 -19.20 0.80 9.56
N TRP A 156 -20.42 0.62 9.04
CA TRP A 156 -20.98 1.48 8.00
C TRP A 156 -21.36 2.82 8.63
N VAL A 157 -20.77 3.92 8.14
CA VAL A 157 -21.07 5.27 8.60
C VAL A 157 -21.50 6.12 7.41
N ASP A 158 -22.70 6.68 7.49
CA ASP A 158 -23.22 7.65 6.54
C ASP A 158 -22.82 9.04 7.00
N PHE A 159 -22.24 9.82 6.09
CA PHE A 159 -21.89 11.21 6.29
C PHE A 159 -22.82 12.09 5.47
N SER A 160 -23.31 13.17 6.06
CA SER A 160 -24.10 14.22 5.37
C SER A 160 -23.70 15.59 5.86
N TRP A 161 -23.85 16.59 5.00
CA TRP A 161 -23.56 17.99 5.34
C TRP A 161 -24.50 18.95 4.60
N ASP A 162 -24.62 20.18 5.11
CA ASP A 162 -25.64 21.15 4.76
C ASP A 162 -25.26 22.13 3.62
N ASP A 163 -24.13 21.91 2.94
CA ASP A 163 -23.70 22.72 1.77
C ASP A 163 -23.27 21.82 0.60
N ASP A 164 -24.13 21.68 -0.41
CA ASP A 164 -23.87 20.88 -1.62
C ASP A 164 -22.78 21.47 -2.54
N SER A 165 -22.28 22.67 -2.25
CA SER A 165 -21.14 23.25 -2.99
C SER A 165 -19.79 22.79 -2.45
N VAL A 166 -19.78 22.06 -1.32
CA VAL A 166 -18.59 21.58 -0.63
C VAL A 166 -18.43 20.09 -0.87
N ALA A 167 -17.25 19.67 -1.35
CA ALA A 167 -16.92 18.27 -1.54
C ALA A 167 -16.44 17.62 -0.23
N PHE A 168 -16.63 16.31 -0.08
CA PHE A 168 -16.19 15.58 1.12
C PHE A 168 -14.68 15.73 1.38
N ALA A 169 -13.86 15.72 0.32
CA ALA A 169 -12.41 15.95 0.45
C ALA A 169 -12.08 17.29 1.12
N GLU A 170 -12.87 18.34 0.88
CA GLU A 170 -12.65 19.67 1.46
C GLU A 170 -13.00 19.69 2.95
N ILE A 171 -14.02 18.92 3.34
CA ILE A 171 -14.35 18.73 4.76
C ILE A 171 -13.21 18.00 5.47
N LEU A 172 -12.69 16.91 4.87
CA LEU A 172 -11.57 16.19 5.44
C LEU A 172 -10.32 17.05 5.58
N ASP A 173 -10.01 17.88 4.59
CA ASP A 173 -8.88 18.81 4.64
C ASP A 173 -9.06 19.88 5.77
N ALA A 174 -10.30 20.23 6.13
CA ALA A 174 -10.59 21.22 7.17
C ALA A 174 -10.57 20.65 8.59
N ILE A 175 -11.10 19.44 8.80
CA ILE A 175 -11.34 18.91 10.16
C ILE A 175 -10.74 17.54 10.43
N GLY A 176 -10.25 16.87 9.40
CA GLY A 176 -9.63 15.56 9.55
C GLY A 176 -8.22 15.67 10.10
N GLU A 177 -7.77 14.60 10.72
CA GLU A 177 -6.40 14.42 11.17
C GLU A 177 -5.72 13.34 10.32
N LEU A 178 -4.45 13.56 9.99
CA LEU A 178 -3.66 12.62 9.23
C LEU A 178 -3.32 11.40 10.13
N PRO A 179 -3.65 10.18 9.71
CA PRO A 179 -3.31 8.99 10.47
C PRO A 179 -1.81 8.70 10.34
N ILE A 180 -1.10 8.71 11.46
CA ILE A 180 0.27 8.21 11.51
C ILE A 180 0.30 6.80 12.10
N PRO A 181 1.33 5.98 11.77
CA PRO A 181 1.41 4.62 12.29
C PRO A 181 1.45 4.56 13.81
N PRO A 182 0.72 3.62 14.46
CA PRO A 182 0.65 3.52 15.93
C PRO A 182 2.00 3.29 16.59
N TYR A 183 2.95 2.61 15.92
CA TYR A 183 4.27 2.33 16.47
C TYR A 183 5.16 3.58 16.63
N LEU A 184 4.79 4.72 16.04
CA LEU A 184 5.47 5.99 16.29
C LEU A 184 5.24 6.48 17.72
N ASN A 185 4.17 5.99 18.39
CA ASN A 185 3.85 6.25 19.78
C ASN A 185 3.93 7.75 20.15
N ARG A 186 3.31 8.58 19.32
CA ARG A 186 3.14 10.02 19.50
C ARG A 186 1.85 10.50 18.84
N GLU A 187 1.40 11.68 19.21
CA GLU A 187 0.27 12.34 18.56
C GLU A 187 0.69 12.85 17.15
N THR A 188 -0.31 13.02 16.29
CA THR A 188 -0.14 13.65 14.98
C THR A 188 0.15 15.13 15.14
N GLU A 189 1.12 15.63 14.41
CA GLU A 189 1.51 17.04 14.37
C GLU A 189 1.15 17.67 13.02
N GLU A 190 1.04 19.00 12.97
CA GLU A 190 0.74 19.70 11.71
C GLU A 190 1.79 19.44 10.63
N THR A 191 3.03 19.27 11.03
CA THR A 191 4.15 18.93 10.15
C THR A 191 3.97 17.58 9.45
N ASP A 192 3.23 16.63 10.04
CA ASP A 192 2.99 15.30 9.44
C ASP A 192 2.19 15.41 8.13
N LYS A 193 1.36 16.44 7.95
CA LYS A 193 0.63 16.70 6.70
C LYS A 193 1.55 16.82 5.49
N THR A 194 2.80 17.22 5.70
CA THR A 194 3.84 17.34 4.66
C THR A 194 4.90 16.29 4.77
N THR A 195 5.31 15.91 5.98
CA THR A 195 6.41 14.98 6.19
C THR A 195 6.01 13.53 5.99
N TYR A 196 4.73 13.16 6.21
CA TYR A 196 4.19 11.83 5.94
C TYR A 196 3.58 11.72 4.53
N GLN A 197 4.20 12.39 3.56
CA GLN A 197 3.85 12.38 2.14
C GLN A 197 5.12 12.23 1.30
N THR A 198 4.99 11.52 0.17
CA THR A 198 6.08 11.48 -0.82
C THR A 198 6.06 12.73 -1.69
N VAL A 199 7.22 13.10 -2.24
CA VAL A 199 7.35 14.28 -3.11
C VAL A 199 6.62 14.14 -4.46
N TYR A 200 6.22 12.93 -4.80
CA TYR A 200 5.47 12.58 -6.03
C TYR A 200 4.03 12.15 -5.77
N SER A 201 3.53 12.27 -4.53
CA SER A 201 2.14 11.90 -4.22
C SER A 201 1.13 12.81 -4.92
N LYS A 202 0.14 12.20 -5.60
CA LYS A 202 -0.86 12.90 -6.42
C LYS A 202 -2.29 12.49 -6.08
N ILE A 203 -2.55 11.19 -6.04
CA ILE A 203 -3.89 10.62 -5.96
C ILE A 203 -4.30 10.45 -4.50
N LYS A 204 -5.27 11.24 -4.03
CA LYS A 204 -5.82 11.13 -2.66
C LYS A 204 -6.54 9.79 -2.49
N GLY A 205 -6.41 9.16 -1.32
CA GLY A 205 -7.18 7.94 -0.99
C GLY A 205 -6.46 6.93 -0.10
N SER A 206 -5.17 7.10 0.14
CA SER A 206 -4.44 6.23 1.08
C SER A 206 -4.58 6.69 2.51
N VAL A 207 -4.66 5.72 3.41
CA VAL A 207 -4.63 5.92 4.87
C VAL A 207 -3.19 5.86 5.40
N ALA A 208 -2.30 5.17 4.69
CA ALA A 208 -0.86 5.12 5.01
C ALA A 208 -0.02 5.58 3.81
N ALA A 209 1.10 6.25 4.09
CA ALA A 209 2.05 6.63 3.07
C ALA A 209 2.81 5.41 2.52
N PRO A 210 3.18 5.39 1.22
CA PRO A 210 4.16 4.45 0.69
C PRO A 210 5.55 4.85 1.20
N THR A 211 5.88 4.39 2.41
CA THR A 211 6.96 4.96 3.25
C THR A 211 8.35 4.83 2.66
N ALA A 212 8.62 3.83 1.82
CA ALA A 212 9.88 3.73 1.06
C ALA A 212 10.10 4.93 0.14
N GLY A 213 9.03 5.61 -0.26
CA GLY A 213 9.08 6.83 -1.07
C GLY A 213 9.41 8.10 -0.28
N LEU A 214 9.38 8.06 1.06
CA LEU A 214 9.64 9.24 1.88
C LEU A 214 11.09 9.71 1.83
N HIS A 215 12.01 8.87 1.42
CA HIS A 215 13.43 9.20 1.26
C HIS A 215 13.72 10.06 0.01
N PHE A 216 12.84 9.96 -1.00
CA PHE A 216 13.03 10.68 -2.25
C PHE A 216 12.85 12.18 -2.08
N THR A 217 13.74 12.94 -2.70
CA THR A 217 13.68 14.39 -2.87
C THR A 217 13.64 14.72 -4.36
N GLN A 218 13.32 15.95 -4.72
CA GLN A 218 13.37 16.39 -6.12
C GLN A 218 14.80 16.26 -6.69
N LYS A 219 15.83 16.43 -5.83
CA LYS A 219 17.23 16.23 -6.19
C LYS A 219 17.50 14.78 -6.60
N VAL A 220 17.10 13.82 -5.77
CA VAL A 220 17.28 12.39 -6.07
C VAL A 220 16.50 11.98 -7.32
N LEU A 221 15.28 12.48 -7.53
CA LEU A 221 14.51 12.21 -8.75
C LEU A 221 15.19 12.77 -10.00
N ALA A 222 15.73 13.99 -9.94
CA ALA A 222 16.47 14.60 -11.04
C ALA A 222 17.76 13.82 -11.35
N ASP A 223 18.42 13.31 -10.32
CA ASP A 223 19.63 12.50 -10.46
C ASP A 223 19.35 11.15 -11.12
N ILE A 224 18.24 10.48 -10.75
CA ILE A 224 17.74 9.28 -11.40
C ILE A 224 17.48 9.53 -12.89
N ASP A 225 16.81 10.62 -13.24
CA ASP A 225 16.56 11.00 -14.64
C ASP A 225 17.87 11.24 -15.41
N ALA A 226 18.83 11.94 -14.77
CA ALA A 226 20.14 12.21 -15.36
C ALA A 226 20.97 10.94 -15.62
N HIS A 227 20.78 9.89 -14.80
CA HIS A 227 21.41 8.58 -15.02
C HIS A 227 20.72 7.73 -16.08
N GLY A 228 19.63 8.23 -16.68
CA GLY A 228 18.87 7.51 -17.71
C GLY A 228 18.11 6.31 -17.17
N ILE A 229 17.56 6.45 -15.98
CA ILE A 229 16.66 5.49 -15.33
C ILE A 229 15.23 5.98 -15.56
N ASP A 230 14.40 5.15 -16.17
CA ASP A 230 13.01 5.48 -16.44
C ASP A 230 12.17 5.40 -15.15
N ARG A 231 11.16 6.26 -15.06
CA ARG A 231 10.23 6.29 -13.94
C ARG A 231 8.79 6.05 -14.42
N GLU A 232 8.02 5.32 -13.60
CA GLU A 232 6.60 5.12 -13.82
C GLU A 232 5.86 5.10 -12.48
N GLU A 233 4.56 5.35 -12.53
CA GLU A 233 3.70 5.46 -11.36
C GLU A 233 2.55 4.47 -11.44
N VAL A 234 2.28 3.82 -10.33
CA VAL A 234 1.05 3.04 -10.09
C VAL A 234 0.29 3.65 -8.93
N THR A 235 -1.00 3.35 -8.84
CA THR A 235 -1.83 3.76 -7.71
C THR A 235 -2.27 2.51 -6.95
N LEU A 236 -1.96 2.43 -5.67
CA LEU A 236 -2.51 1.45 -4.75
C LEU A 236 -2.97 2.19 -3.49
N HIS A 237 -4.26 2.15 -3.21
CA HIS A 237 -4.82 2.76 -2.02
C HIS A 237 -4.58 1.89 -0.79
N VAL A 238 -3.63 2.33 0.04
CA VAL A 238 -3.24 1.60 1.26
C VAL A 238 -4.29 1.81 2.33
N GLY A 239 -4.94 0.73 2.75
CA GLY A 239 -5.87 0.73 3.87
C GLY A 239 -5.16 0.70 5.24
N ALA A 240 -5.87 1.05 6.31
CA ALA A 240 -5.33 1.02 7.68
C ALA A 240 -5.00 -0.41 8.18
N GLY A 241 -5.41 -1.42 7.43
CA GLY A 241 -5.05 -2.82 7.69
C GLY A 241 -3.55 -3.07 7.73
N THR A 242 -2.78 -2.29 6.98
CA THR A 242 -1.30 -2.37 6.93
C THR A 242 -0.65 -2.16 8.30
N PHE A 243 -1.33 -1.52 9.24
CA PHE A 243 -0.82 -1.32 10.61
C PHE A 243 -1.16 -2.47 11.58
N LYS A 244 -1.96 -3.45 11.16
CA LYS A 244 -2.35 -4.56 12.02
C LYS A 244 -1.28 -5.65 11.99
N PRO A 245 -0.75 -6.08 13.16
CA PRO A 245 0.16 -7.22 13.21
C PRO A 245 -0.57 -8.51 12.85
N VAL A 246 0.17 -9.51 12.35
CA VAL A 246 -0.34 -10.87 12.21
C VAL A 246 -0.62 -11.44 13.60
N LYS A 247 -1.83 -11.96 13.82
CA LYS A 247 -2.25 -12.51 15.12
C LYS A 247 -2.40 -14.02 15.10
N SER A 248 -2.46 -14.62 13.92
CA SER A 248 -2.51 -16.08 13.76
C SER A 248 -1.12 -16.68 13.98
N GLU A 249 -1.06 -17.93 14.42
CA GLU A 249 0.18 -18.69 14.57
C GLU A 249 0.79 -18.98 13.21
N GLU A 250 -0.03 -19.47 12.28
CA GLU A 250 0.34 -19.71 10.87
C GLU A 250 -0.24 -18.59 10.00
N ILE A 251 0.45 -18.30 8.88
CA ILE A 251 0.03 -17.22 7.99
C ILE A 251 -1.27 -17.50 7.25
N GLU A 252 -1.68 -18.77 7.11
CA GLU A 252 -2.97 -19.16 6.55
C GLU A 252 -4.15 -18.52 7.31
N GLY A 253 -4.05 -18.44 8.62
CA GLY A 253 -5.08 -17.82 9.48
C GLY A 253 -5.13 -16.29 9.42
N HIS A 254 -4.21 -15.64 8.70
CA HIS A 254 -4.18 -14.18 8.53
C HIS A 254 -4.94 -13.78 7.27
N ALA A 255 -5.99 -12.96 7.42
CA ALA A 255 -6.71 -12.39 6.29
C ALA A 255 -6.04 -11.09 5.81
N MET A 256 -5.57 -11.08 4.57
CA MET A 256 -5.09 -9.86 3.92
C MET A 256 -6.26 -8.94 3.59
N HIS A 257 -6.03 -7.64 3.73
CA HIS A 257 -7.01 -6.64 3.31
C HIS A 257 -6.99 -6.49 1.79
N THR A 258 -8.17 -6.23 1.23
CA THR A 258 -8.30 -5.80 -0.16
C THR A 258 -7.71 -4.40 -0.32
N GLU A 259 -6.83 -4.22 -1.28
CA GLU A 259 -6.30 -2.92 -1.68
C GLU A 259 -6.65 -2.65 -3.13
N TYR A 260 -7.21 -1.48 -3.39
CA TYR A 260 -7.63 -1.07 -4.72
C TYR A 260 -6.45 -0.48 -5.48
N ILE A 261 -6.31 -0.89 -6.73
CA ILE A 261 -5.25 -0.45 -7.63
C ILE A 261 -5.81 0.21 -8.87
N ALA A 262 -5.07 1.19 -9.38
CA ALA A 262 -5.31 1.78 -10.68
C ALA A 262 -3.97 1.86 -11.44
N VAL A 263 -3.94 1.32 -12.65
CA VAL A 263 -2.72 1.24 -13.46
C VAL A 263 -3.02 1.73 -14.87
N ARG A 264 -2.28 2.73 -15.32
CA ARG A 264 -2.45 3.33 -16.64
C ARG A 264 -1.88 2.44 -17.75
N ARG A 265 -2.47 2.51 -18.92
CA ARG A 265 -1.96 1.88 -20.16
C ARG A 265 -0.45 2.06 -20.34
N GLN A 266 0.03 3.28 -20.20
CA GLN A 266 1.45 3.62 -20.33
C GLN A 266 2.36 2.77 -19.44
N THR A 267 1.89 2.38 -18.24
CA THR A 267 2.65 1.52 -17.32
C THR A 267 2.89 0.13 -17.94
N PHE A 268 1.87 -0.46 -18.58
CA PHE A 268 2.01 -1.75 -19.26
C PHE A 268 2.96 -1.66 -20.45
N GLU A 269 2.86 -0.58 -21.24
CA GLU A 269 3.75 -0.33 -22.39
C GLU A 269 5.21 -0.20 -21.93
N LYS A 270 5.46 0.52 -20.83
CA LYS A 270 6.81 0.63 -20.26
C LYS A 270 7.30 -0.69 -19.69
N LEU A 271 6.45 -1.46 -19.01
CA LEU A 271 6.86 -2.79 -18.55
C LEU A 271 7.31 -3.67 -19.70
N LEU A 272 6.57 -3.71 -20.80
CA LEU A 272 6.98 -4.46 -22.00
C LEU A 272 8.29 -3.92 -22.61
N ALA A 273 8.47 -2.59 -22.65
CA ALA A 273 9.69 -1.98 -23.17
C ALA A 273 10.94 -2.27 -22.32
N HIS A 274 10.73 -2.68 -21.05
CA HIS A 274 11.78 -3.06 -20.11
C HIS A 274 11.80 -4.59 -19.81
N ASP A 275 11.34 -5.42 -20.77
CA ASP A 275 11.30 -6.88 -20.66
C ASP A 275 10.55 -7.37 -19.39
N CYS A 276 9.57 -6.58 -18.93
CA CYS A 276 8.83 -6.79 -17.67
C CYS A 276 9.72 -6.87 -16.43
N HIS A 277 10.85 -6.18 -16.41
CA HIS A 277 11.71 -6.02 -15.25
C HIS A 277 11.55 -4.63 -14.64
N ALA A 278 11.28 -4.56 -13.34
CA ALA A 278 11.09 -3.31 -12.64
C ALA A 278 11.74 -3.29 -11.25
N THR A 279 12.30 -2.13 -10.90
CA THR A 279 12.67 -1.80 -9.52
C THR A 279 11.46 -1.22 -8.82
N ALA A 280 10.92 -1.93 -7.83
CA ALA A 280 9.78 -1.44 -7.06
C ALA A 280 10.22 -0.53 -5.92
N VAL A 281 9.56 0.62 -5.76
CA VAL A 281 9.70 1.49 -4.59
C VAL A 281 8.56 1.20 -3.62
N GLY A 282 8.90 0.45 -2.56
CA GLY A 282 7.99 0.01 -1.52
C GLY A 282 7.22 -1.27 -1.85
N THR A 283 6.79 -1.92 -0.78
CA THR A 283 6.04 -3.19 -0.84
C THR A 283 4.68 -3.05 -1.52
N THR A 284 4.08 -1.85 -1.51
CA THR A 284 2.84 -1.53 -2.24
C THR A 284 3.04 -1.60 -3.75
N SER A 285 4.16 -1.05 -4.27
CA SER A 285 4.50 -1.17 -5.69
C SER A 285 4.79 -2.62 -6.07
N VAL A 286 5.46 -3.39 -5.21
CA VAL A 286 5.64 -4.85 -5.40
C VAL A 286 4.30 -5.54 -5.56
N ARG A 287 3.40 -5.36 -4.59
CA ARG A 287 2.09 -6.03 -4.60
C ARG A 287 1.27 -5.66 -5.83
N THR A 288 1.33 -4.41 -6.27
CA THR A 288 0.68 -3.99 -7.51
C THR A 288 1.28 -4.72 -8.71
N LEU A 289 2.60 -4.60 -8.93
CA LEU A 289 3.27 -5.17 -10.10
C LEU A 289 3.09 -6.69 -10.20
N GLU A 290 3.30 -7.39 -9.09
CA GLU A 290 3.12 -8.86 -9.06
C GLU A 290 1.65 -9.26 -9.28
N SER A 291 0.68 -8.45 -8.81
CA SER A 291 -0.74 -8.69 -9.09
C SER A 291 -1.08 -8.55 -10.58
N LEU A 292 -0.42 -7.63 -11.31
CA LEU A 292 -0.65 -7.49 -12.75
C LEU A 292 -0.34 -8.79 -13.51
N TYR A 293 0.67 -9.53 -13.09
CA TYR A 293 0.97 -10.84 -13.67
C TYR A 293 -0.24 -11.78 -13.55
N TYR A 294 -0.82 -11.92 -12.35
CA TYR A 294 -1.96 -12.82 -12.12
C TYR A 294 -3.24 -12.35 -12.81
N MET A 295 -3.45 -11.04 -12.92
CA MET A 295 -4.55 -10.48 -13.70
C MET A 295 -4.42 -10.84 -15.20
N GLY A 296 -3.21 -10.74 -15.75
CA GLY A 296 -2.92 -11.17 -17.12
C GLY A 296 -3.08 -12.68 -17.32
N VAL A 297 -2.73 -13.49 -16.32
CA VAL A 297 -2.98 -14.94 -16.31
C VAL A 297 -4.47 -15.25 -16.33
N LYS A 298 -5.30 -14.51 -15.57
CA LYS A 298 -6.77 -14.66 -15.62
C LYS A 298 -7.32 -14.42 -17.03
N LEU A 299 -6.80 -13.39 -17.72
CA LEU A 299 -7.17 -13.11 -19.11
C LEU A 299 -6.68 -14.21 -20.08
N ALA A 300 -5.53 -14.84 -19.81
CA ALA A 300 -5.11 -16.02 -20.56
C ALA A 300 -6.05 -17.21 -20.37
N MET A 301 -6.66 -17.36 -19.17
CA MET A 301 -7.67 -18.39 -18.87
C MET A 301 -9.04 -18.06 -19.43
N ASN A 302 -9.45 -16.80 -19.34
CA ASN A 302 -10.74 -16.29 -19.80
C ASN A 302 -10.56 -14.89 -20.42
N PRO A 303 -10.40 -14.80 -21.77
CA PRO A 303 -10.22 -13.54 -22.46
C PRO A 303 -11.41 -12.56 -22.35
N ASP A 304 -12.60 -13.09 -22.05
CA ASP A 304 -13.86 -12.32 -21.89
C ASP A 304 -14.12 -11.87 -20.44
N ALA A 305 -13.15 -12.06 -19.53
CA ALA A 305 -13.28 -11.66 -18.14
C ALA A 305 -13.58 -10.15 -18.01
N GLN A 306 -14.48 -9.82 -17.10
CA GLN A 306 -14.81 -8.43 -16.78
C GLN A 306 -13.81 -7.85 -15.77
N GLU A 307 -13.84 -6.54 -15.55
CA GLU A 307 -12.90 -5.85 -14.64
C GLU A 307 -12.96 -6.42 -13.21
N GLU A 308 -14.16 -6.77 -12.74
CA GLU A 308 -14.38 -7.35 -11.41
C GLU A 308 -13.76 -8.75 -11.26
N ASP A 309 -13.61 -9.49 -12.36
CA ASP A 309 -13.00 -10.82 -12.35
C ASP A 309 -11.48 -10.78 -12.20
N LEU A 310 -10.86 -9.61 -12.43
CA LEU A 310 -9.41 -9.43 -12.38
C LEU A 310 -8.87 -9.27 -10.94
N HIS A 311 -9.74 -9.23 -9.92
CA HIS A 311 -9.30 -9.24 -8.52
C HIS A 311 -8.35 -10.40 -8.23
N VAL A 312 -7.22 -10.13 -7.53
CA VAL A 312 -6.26 -11.16 -7.14
C VAL A 312 -6.50 -11.57 -5.69
N ASN A 313 -6.89 -12.82 -5.49
CA ASN A 313 -7.13 -13.38 -4.17
C ASN A 313 -5.82 -13.65 -3.42
N GLN A 314 -5.90 -13.72 -2.08
CA GLN A 314 -4.74 -13.85 -1.19
C GLN A 314 -3.83 -15.02 -1.55
N TRP A 315 -4.39 -16.19 -1.77
CA TRP A 315 -3.66 -17.45 -1.99
C TRP A 315 -3.56 -17.86 -3.46
N GLU A 316 -4.15 -17.09 -4.36
CA GLU A 316 -4.15 -17.39 -5.80
C GLU A 316 -2.75 -17.66 -6.37
N PRO A 317 -1.68 -16.93 -5.97
CA PRO A 317 -0.33 -17.22 -6.43
C PRO A 317 0.18 -18.64 -6.09
N TYR A 318 -0.39 -19.27 -5.09
CA TYR A 318 0.06 -20.57 -4.59
C TYR A 318 -0.90 -21.70 -4.99
N ASP A 319 -2.15 -21.38 -5.28
CA ASP A 319 -3.19 -22.35 -5.65
C ASP A 319 -3.18 -22.69 -7.16
N LEU A 320 -2.55 -21.84 -7.99
CA LEU A 320 -2.41 -22.06 -9.43
C LEU A 320 -1.27 -23.04 -9.75
N PRO A 321 -1.37 -23.84 -10.84
CA PRO A 321 -0.28 -24.71 -11.26
C PRO A 321 0.89 -23.93 -11.85
N HIS A 322 2.12 -24.26 -11.44
CA HIS A 322 3.35 -23.60 -11.88
C HIS A 322 4.34 -24.59 -12.53
N ASN A 323 5.19 -24.08 -13.40
CA ASN A 323 6.37 -24.78 -13.86
C ASN A 323 7.54 -24.63 -12.85
N GLU A 324 8.71 -25.19 -13.16
CA GLU A 324 9.92 -25.13 -12.31
C GLU A 324 10.46 -23.69 -12.13
N GLU A 325 10.16 -22.79 -13.07
CA GLU A 325 10.53 -21.37 -13.01
C GLU A 325 9.51 -20.53 -12.23
N GLY A 326 8.45 -21.17 -11.70
CA GLY A 326 7.37 -20.52 -10.97
C GLY A 326 6.35 -19.77 -11.84
N LEU A 327 6.35 -19.97 -13.17
CA LEU A 327 5.37 -19.39 -14.06
C LEU A 327 4.08 -20.23 -14.06
N VAL A 328 2.92 -19.54 -14.06
CA VAL A 328 1.62 -20.21 -14.08
C VAL A 328 1.40 -20.94 -15.40
N ILE A 329 0.87 -22.15 -15.34
CA ILE A 329 0.54 -22.99 -16.50
C ILE A 329 -0.94 -22.83 -16.85
N VAL A 330 -1.23 -22.37 -18.07
CA VAL A 330 -2.58 -22.25 -18.62
C VAL A 330 -2.65 -23.09 -19.90
N GLY A 331 -3.60 -24.04 -19.96
CA GLY A 331 -3.75 -24.91 -21.12
C GLY A 331 -2.50 -25.73 -21.47
N GLY A 332 -1.66 -26.06 -20.50
CA GLY A 332 -0.42 -26.80 -20.67
C GLY A 332 0.79 -25.95 -21.08
N LYS A 333 0.66 -24.64 -21.19
CA LYS A 333 1.72 -23.69 -21.54
C LYS A 333 1.98 -22.73 -20.39
N ALA A 334 3.26 -22.47 -20.08
CA ALA A 334 3.64 -21.44 -19.10
C ALA A 334 3.35 -20.04 -19.66
N VAL A 335 2.76 -19.18 -18.87
CA VAL A 335 2.47 -17.77 -19.21
C VAL A 335 3.63 -16.92 -18.69
N THR A 336 4.36 -16.28 -19.58
CA THR A 336 5.43 -15.35 -19.24
C THR A 336 4.88 -14.00 -18.75
N ALA A 337 5.72 -13.21 -18.06
CA ALA A 337 5.33 -11.87 -17.64
C ALA A 337 4.93 -10.99 -18.83
N ALA A 338 5.67 -11.07 -19.94
CA ALA A 338 5.38 -10.32 -21.15
C ALA A 338 4.02 -10.73 -21.77
N GLU A 339 3.70 -12.03 -21.81
CA GLU A 339 2.40 -12.50 -22.28
C GLU A 339 1.27 -12.02 -21.36
N ALA A 340 1.44 -12.10 -20.03
CA ALA A 340 0.46 -11.63 -19.09
C ALA A 340 0.18 -10.12 -19.23
N ILE A 341 1.23 -9.29 -19.31
CA ILE A 341 1.10 -7.85 -19.54
C ILE A 341 0.51 -7.55 -20.93
N GLY A 342 0.86 -8.34 -21.94
CA GLY A 342 0.28 -8.25 -23.28
C GLY A 342 -1.23 -8.52 -23.28
N HIS A 343 -1.72 -9.51 -22.52
CA HIS A 343 -3.15 -9.78 -22.37
C HIS A 343 -3.90 -8.60 -21.72
N LEU A 344 -3.29 -7.94 -20.70
CA LEU A 344 -3.88 -6.75 -20.08
C LEU A 344 -3.97 -5.58 -21.06
N LEU A 345 -2.94 -5.33 -21.87
CA LEU A 345 -3.00 -4.30 -22.91
C LEU A 345 -4.09 -4.59 -23.94
N HIS A 346 -4.18 -5.83 -24.42
CA HIS A 346 -5.20 -6.23 -25.39
C HIS A 346 -6.61 -6.06 -24.81
N TRP A 347 -6.80 -6.42 -23.54
CA TRP A 347 -8.07 -6.25 -22.84
C TRP A 347 -8.45 -4.77 -22.71
N LEU A 348 -7.50 -3.89 -22.34
CA LEU A 348 -7.72 -2.43 -22.30
C LEU A 348 -8.10 -1.88 -23.70
N ASP A 349 -7.48 -2.37 -24.77
CA ASP A 349 -7.81 -1.99 -26.15
C ASP A 349 -9.24 -2.37 -26.52
N ALA A 350 -9.63 -3.61 -26.22
CA ALA A 350 -10.99 -4.11 -26.50
C ALA A 350 -12.04 -3.33 -25.72
N ALA A 351 -11.77 -3.02 -24.45
CA ALA A 351 -12.64 -2.24 -23.57
C ALA A 351 -12.61 -0.73 -23.83
N LYS A 352 -11.65 -0.24 -24.64
CA LYS A 352 -11.38 1.20 -24.89
C LYS A 352 -11.11 1.96 -23.60
N LEU A 353 -10.30 1.38 -22.72
CA LEU A 353 -9.91 1.96 -21.44
C LEU A 353 -8.42 2.37 -21.45
N ASP A 354 -8.12 3.47 -20.78
CA ASP A 354 -6.74 3.94 -20.58
C ASP A 354 -6.18 3.59 -19.18
N VAL A 355 -7.03 3.12 -18.29
CA VAL A 355 -6.70 2.76 -16.91
C VAL A 355 -7.38 1.44 -16.57
N LEU A 356 -6.61 0.50 -16.02
CA LEU A 356 -7.15 -0.69 -15.36
C LEU A 356 -7.45 -0.34 -13.90
N HIS A 357 -8.68 -0.54 -13.49
CA HIS A 357 -9.09 -0.51 -12.09
C HIS A 357 -9.33 -1.94 -11.61
N SER A 358 -8.71 -2.32 -10.51
CA SER A 358 -8.88 -3.65 -9.93
C SER A 358 -8.55 -3.61 -8.44
N SER A 359 -8.39 -4.78 -7.84
CA SER A 359 -8.00 -4.91 -6.45
C SER A 359 -7.15 -6.14 -6.20
N THR A 360 -6.43 -6.15 -5.08
CA THR A 360 -5.58 -7.26 -4.71
C THR A 360 -5.62 -7.54 -3.22
N GLN A 361 -5.58 -8.81 -2.87
CA GLN A 361 -5.31 -9.33 -1.53
C GLN A 361 -4.00 -10.12 -1.50
N ILE A 362 -3.19 -10.07 -2.58
CA ILE A 362 -2.00 -10.90 -2.73
C ILE A 362 -1.15 -10.91 -1.45
N ILE A 363 -0.82 -12.09 -0.95
CA ILE A 363 0.22 -12.30 0.04
C ILE A 363 1.48 -12.79 -0.67
N ILE A 364 2.61 -12.21 -0.33
CA ILE A 364 3.92 -12.64 -0.84
C ILE A 364 4.72 -13.13 0.36
N ALA A 365 5.10 -14.41 0.35
CA ALA A 365 5.79 -15.08 1.44
C ALA A 365 6.83 -16.04 0.86
N PRO A 366 7.77 -16.57 1.65
CA PRO A 366 8.74 -17.56 1.21
C PRO A 366 8.10 -18.72 0.42
N GLY A 367 8.70 -19.07 -0.69
CA GLY A 367 8.12 -19.95 -1.71
C GLY A 367 7.56 -19.21 -2.93
N TYR A 368 7.32 -17.90 -2.83
CA TYR A 368 6.92 -17.06 -3.96
C TYR A 368 8.09 -16.81 -4.92
N THR A 369 7.84 -16.96 -6.22
CA THR A 369 8.77 -16.56 -7.29
C THR A 369 8.28 -15.26 -7.91
N TYR A 370 9.10 -14.21 -7.86
CA TYR A 370 8.78 -12.90 -8.46
C TYR A 370 8.76 -12.98 -9.99
N LYS A 371 7.86 -12.25 -10.63
CA LYS A 371 7.60 -12.27 -12.06
C LYS A 371 8.03 -10.97 -12.76
N ILE A 372 7.90 -9.84 -12.07
CA ILE A 372 8.12 -8.50 -12.63
C ILE A 372 9.17 -7.76 -11.82
N VAL A 373 9.13 -7.88 -10.48
CA VAL A 373 10.04 -7.13 -9.61
C VAL A 373 11.38 -7.84 -9.48
N ASP A 374 12.45 -7.22 -9.95
CA ASP A 374 13.82 -7.73 -9.88
C ASP A 374 14.73 -6.96 -8.90
N LYS A 375 14.31 -5.76 -8.47
CA LYS A 375 14.97 -4.96 -7.42
C LYS A 375 13.92 -4.31 -6.54
N LEU A 376 14.23 -4.16 -5.26
CA LEU A 376 13.31 -3.60 -4.28
C LEU A 376 13.99 -2.52 -3.45
N ILE A 377 13.41 -1.32 -3.44
CA ILE A 377 13.74 -0.26 -2.49
C ILE A 377 12.67 -0.27 -1.41
N THR A 378 13.05 -0.49 -0.16
CA THR A 378 12.10 -0.58 0.95
C THR A 378 12.69 -0.14 2.28
N ASN A 379 11.81 0.16 3.25
CA ASN A 379 12.21 0.38 4.64
C ASN A 379 12.39 -0.96 5.37
N PHE A 380 12.91 -0.91 6.60
CA PHE A 380 12.87 -2.04 7.52
C PHE A 380 11.48 -2.18 8.12
N HIS A 381 10.97 -3.40 8.19
CA HIS A 381 9.61 -3.72 8.62
C HIS A 381 9.55 -4.28 10.03
N GLN A 382 8.37 -4.21 10.65
CA GLN A 382 8.14 -4.78 11.99
C GLN A 382 8.41 -6.29 12.01
N PRO A 383 8.88 -6.82 13.14
CA PRO A 383 8.90 -8.26 13.36
C PRO A 383 7.49 -8.84 13.25
N GLN A 384 7.39 -10.09 12.84
CA GLN A 384 6.14 -10.85 12.71
C GLN A 384 5.11 -10.15 11.80
N SER A 385 5.56 -9.53 10.70
CA SER A 385 4.71 -8.85 9.73
C SER A 385 4.72 -9.53 8.37
N THR A 386 3.62 -9.40 7.63
CA THR A 386 3.53 -9.87 6.24
C THR A 386 4.53 -9.16 5.32
N LEU A 387 4.94 -7.95 5.67
CA LEU A 387 5.95 -7.20 4.90
C LEU A 387 7.35 -7.81 5.06
N LEU A 388 7.67 -8.33 6.24
CA LEU A 388 8.93 -9.07 6.45
C LEU A 388 8.93 -10.40 5.69
N LEU A 389 7.78 -11.07 5.59
CA LEU A 389 7.63 -12.27 4.74
C LEU A 389 7.92 -11.95 3.28
N LEU A 390 7.39 -10.84 2.76
CA LEU A 390 7.63 -10.37 1.39
C LEU A 390 9.13 -10.12 1.16
N VAL A 391 9.81 -9.41 2.07
CA VAL A 391 11.26 -9.18 2.00
C VAL A 391 12.01 -10.51 2.04
N SER A 392 11.65 -11.42 2.96
CA SER A 392 12.28 -12.74 3.06
C SER A 392 12.15 -13.55 1.76
N ALA A 393 10.97 -13.56 1.16
CA ALA A 393 10.77 -14.18 -0.15
C ALA A 393 11.67 -13.56 -1.22
N PHE A 394 11.79 -12.22 -1.22
CA PHE A 394 12.58 -11.48 -2.21
C PHE A 394 14.07 -11.81 -2.12
N VAL A 395 14.63 -11.87 -0.92
CA VAL A 395 16.05 -12.15 -0.69
C VAL A 395 16.34 -13.64 -0.42
N LYS A 396 15.40 -14.53 -0.77
CA LYS A 396 15.54 -15.99 -0.68
C LYS A 396 15.98 -16.48 0.72
N GLY A 397 15.47 -15.83 1.77
CA GLY A 397 15.72 -16.18 3.17
C GLY A 397 16.84 -15.37 3.86
N ASP A 398 17.63 -14.59 3.13
CA ASP A 398 18.76 -13.81 3.69
C ASP A 398 18.35 -12.60 4.54
N TRP A 399 17.04 -12.46 4.86
CA TRP A 399 16.55 -11.33 5.62
C TRP A 399 17.22 -11.17 7.00
N HIS A 400 17.57 -12.27 7.68
CA HIS A 400 18.32 -12.22 8.94
C HIS A 400 19.64 -11.49 8.79
N LYS A 401 20.44 -11.84 7.77
CA LYS A 401 21.71 -11.18 7.48
C LYS A 401 21.56 -9.68 7.29
N ILE A 402 20.51 -9.27 6.59
CA ILE A 402 20.19 -7.85 6.32
C ILE A 402 19.80 -7.13 7.61
N TYR A 403 18.90 -7.71 8.41
CA TYR A 403 18.38 -7.07 9.62
C TYR A 403 19.41 -7.07 10.76
N ASP A 404 20.20 -8.13 10.90
CA ASP A 404 21.31 -8.19 11.85
C ASP A 404 22.36 -7.14 11.54
N TYR A 405 22.72 -6.99 10.26
CA TYR A 405 23.61 -5.92 9.82
C TYR A 405 23.04 -4.54 10.17
N ALA A 406 21.78 -4.28 9.84
CA ALA A 406 21.14 -3.00 10.11
C ALA A 406 21.12 -2.66 11.62
N LEU A 407 20.81 -3.65 12.48
CA LEU A 407 20.86 -3.48 13.94
C LEU A 407 22.27 -3.20 14.45
N ALA A 408 23.28 -3.89 13.91
CA ALA A 408 24.67 -3.72 14.30
C ALA A 408 25.30 -2.38 13.84
N HIS A 409 24.77 -1.77 12.77
CA HIS A 409 25.30 -0.56 12.13
C HIS A 409 24.42 0.67 12.32
N ASP A 410 23.65 0.73 13.39
CA ASP A 410 22.88 1.91 13.81
C ASP A 410 21.85 2.41 12.78
N PHE A 411 21.29 1.51 11.96
CA PHE A 411 20.16 1.86 11.11
C PHE A 411 18.91 2.15 11.96
N ARG A 412 18.10 3.06 11.46
CA ARG A 412 16.78 3.39 12.01
C ARG A 412 15.70 2.60 11.27
N PHE A 413 14.62 2.27 11.96
CA PHE A 413 13.62 1.34 11.48
C PHE A 413 12.27 2.01 11.24
N LEU A 414 11.43 1.35 10.44
CA LEU A 414 10.05 1.66 10.11
C LEU A 414 9.89 2.91 9.24
N SER A 415 8.73 3.58 9.29
CA SER A 415 8.30 4.60 8.32
C SER A 415 9.27 5.76 8.09
N TYR A 416 9.84 6.29 9.16
CA TYR A 416 10.82 7.40 9.10
C TYR A 416 12.26 6.93 9.29
N GLY A 417 12.47 5.63 9.27
CA GLY A 417 13.77 5.01 9.41
C GLY A 417 14.66 5.20 8.19
N ASP A 418 15.54 4.25 7.98
CA ASP A 418 16.46 4.22 6.86
C ASP A 418 15.95 3.26 5.78
N SER A 419 16.57 3.27 4.61
CA SER A 419 16.14 2.51 3.45
C SER A 419 17.07 1.35 3.15
N SER A 420 16.59 0.41 2.34
CA SER A 420 17.40 -0.65 1.75
C SER A 420 17.15 -0.74 0.24
N LEU A 421 18.20 -1.06 -0.52
CA LEU A 421 18.12 -1.50 -1.91
C LEU A 421 18.52 -2.96 -1.96
N LEU A 422 17.57 -3.80 -2.33
CA LEU A 422 17.70 -5.25 -2.38
C LEU A 422 17.80 -5.73 -3.84
N ILE A 423 18.89 -6.44 -4.16
CA ILE A 423 19.18 -7.02 -5.47
C ILE A 423 19.60 -8.48 -5.22
N PRO A 424 18.66 -9.46 -5.25
CA PRO A 424 18.90 -10.85 -4.86
C PRO A 424 19.80 -11.63 -5.81
#